data_349802cbc9768a7663a83b6712d6f82f
#
_entry.id   349802cbc9768a7663a83b6712d6f82f
#
_cell.length_a   1.000
_cell.length_b   1.000
_cell.length_c   1.000
_cell.angle_alpha   90.00
_cell.angle_beta   90.00
_cell.angle_gamma   90.00
#
_symmetry.space_group_name_H-M   'P 1'
#
loop_
_entity.id
_entity.type
_entity.pdbx_description
1 polymer ?
#
loop_
_entity_poly.entity_id
_entity_poly.type
_entity_poly.pdbx_seq_one_letter_code
_entity_poly.pdbx_strand_id
1 'polypeptide(L)'
;QFRVRIVDESDEVGRILASADRLRAEGEEDHDQKTSLLRLCSRPLGQQVWKLEIEANQKPELVINSNIPGAIGKLRTDVLFKALILPAALREVLLFYVNSLPDEEDAIFEQWMLFAESISMKRPADEDLQIDWVDSVVEEFSRKFSFCDALSRNYSPE
;
A
#
# COMPACT_ATOMS: atom_id res chain seq x y z
N GLN A 1 7.52 -19.59 0.46
CA GLN A 1 7.00 -19.35 1.82
C GLN A 1 7.12 -17.86 2.07
N PHE A 2 6.06 -17.10 1.71
CA PHE A 2 6.04 -15.65 1.89
C PHE A 2 5.83 -15.35 3.36
N ARG A 3 6.84 -14.85 4.05
CA ARG A 3 6.64 -14.14 5.30
C ARG A 3 6.25 -12.71 4.95
N VAL A 4 4.96 -12.42 5.06
CA VAL A 4 4.49 -11.04 5.10
C VAL A 4 4.98 -10.46 6.42
N ARG A 5 6.23 -9.98 6.47
CA ARG A 5 6.84 -9.34 7.63
C ARG A 5 6.29 -7.97 7.96
N ILE A 6 5.18 -7.60 7.36
CA ILE A 6 4.43 -6.38 7.67
C ILE A 6 3.79 -6.45 9.07
N VAL A 7 3.72 -7.63 9.69
CA VAL A 7 3.05 -7.90 10.97
C VAL A 7 4.03 -8.14 12.11
N ASP A 8 5.30 -7.83 11.96
CA ASP A 8 6.23 -7.97 13.09
C ASP A 8 6.10 -6.75 14.03
N GLU A 9 5.82 -7.03 15.29
CA GLU A 9 5.41 -6.19 16.40
C GLU A 9 6.41 -5.09 16.82
N SER A 10 7.13 -4.49 15.93
CA SER A 10 8.01 -3.39 16.28
C SER A 10 7.41 -2.03 15.93
N ASP A 11 7.50 -1.12 16.89
CA ASP A 11 6.94 0.23 16.99
C ASP A 11 7.26 1.22 15.86
N GLU A 12 7.70 0.79 14.67
CA GLU A 12 8.05 1.70 13.59
C GLU A 12 6.96 1.77 12.51
N VAL A 13 6.22 2.87 12.58
CA VAL A 13 5.32 3.34 11.51
C VAL A 13 6.08 3.38 10.19
N GLY A 14 5.64 2.60 9.20
CA GLY A 14 6.25 2.62 7.86
C GLY A 14 6.94 1.32 7.44
N ARG A 15 6.90 0.27 8.22
CA ARG A 15 7.53 -1.02 7.86
C ARG A 15 6.92 -1.71 6.64
N ILE A 16 5.70 -1.35 6.23
CA ILE A 16 5.13 -1.76 4.92
C ILE A 16 5.99 -1.25 3.76
N LEU A 17 6.67 -0.12 3.96
CA LEU A 17 7.68 0.42 3.04
C LEU A 17 9.11 0.17 3.52
N ALA A 18 9.32 -0.44 4.69
CA ALA A 18 10.67 -0.70 5.20
C ALA A 18 11.40 -1.78 4.41
N SER A 19 10.70 -2.72 3.78
CA SER A 19 11.31 -3.55 2.75
C SER A 19 11.65 -2.79 1.46
N ALA A 20 11.11 -1.58 1.28
CA ALA A 20 11.48 -0.65 0.22
C ALA A 20 12.60 0.33 0.64
N ASP A 21 13.03 0.33 1.90
CA ASP A 21 14.07 1.22 2.42
C ASP A 21 15.49 0.97 1.85
N ARG A 22 15.65 -0.08 1.05
CA ARG A 22 16.91 -0.37 0.35
C ARG A 22 16.91 -0.03 -1.13
N LEU A 23 15.94 0.75 -1.61
CA LEU A 23 15.98 1.26 -2.97
C LEU A 23 17.15 2.26 -3.10
N ARG A 24 18.30 1.75 -3.51
CA ARG A 24 19.42 2.56 -4.01
C ARG A 24 19.07 3.11 -5.38
N ALA A 25 19.63 4.28 -5.70
CA ALA A 25 19.48 4.93 -6.98
C ALA A 25 19.88 3.96 -8.12
N GLU A 26 19.05 3.98 -9.16
CA GLU A 26 19.28 3.44 -10.50
C GLU A 26 20.33 2.32 -10.66
N GLY A 27 19.86 1.08 -10.86
CA GLY A 27 20.68 0.02 -11.47
C GLY A 27 20.82 -1.29 -10.74
N GLU A 28 20.35 -1.45 -9.51
CA GLU A 28 20.34 -2.74 -8.83
C GLU A 28 18.90 -3.21 -8.67
N GLU A 29 18.55 -4.33 -9.34
CA GLU A 29 17.31 -5.07 -9.09
C GLU A 29 17.33 -5.54 -7.63
N ASP A 30 16.54 -4.86 -6.80
CA ASP A 30 16.56 -5.05 -5.36
C ASP A 30 15.85 -6.35 -4.98
N HIS A 31 16.54 -7.21 -4.24
CA HIS A 31 16.00 -8.45 -3.71
C HIS A 31 14.72 -8.20 -2.86
N ASP A 32 14.59 -7.02 -2.28
CA ASP A 32 13.44 -6.64 -1.45
C ASP A 32 12.18 -6.33 -2.28
N GLN A 33 12.30 -5.93 -3.55
CA GLN A 33 11.14 -5.75 -4.45
C GLN A 33 10.47 -7.08 -4.81
N LYS A 34 11.20 -8.20 -4.76
CA LYS A 34 10.64 -9.53 -5.05
C LYS A 34 9.66 -10.00 -3.98
N THR A 35 9.78 -9.49 -2.76
CA THR A 35 8.93 -9.86 -1.61
C THR A 35 7.83 -8.85 -1.32
N SER A 36 7.87 -7.65 -1.90
CA SER A 36 6.84 -6.62 -1.71
C SER A 36 5.57 -6.95 -2.50
N LEU A 37 4.41 -6.73 -1.89
CA LEU A 37 3.10 -6.86 -2.56
C LEU A 37 2.84 -5.69 -3.52
N LEU A 38 3.34 -4.51 -3.19
CA LEU A 38 3.19 -3.28 -3.95
C LEU A 38 4.56 -2.84 -4.46
N ARG A 39 4.69 -2.67 -5.77
CA ARG A 39 5.91 -2.11 -6.38
C ARG A 39 5.87 -0.59 -6.29
N LEU A 40 6.99 0.02 -5.95
CA LEU A 40 7.13 1.47 -5.92
C LEU A 40 8.00 1.93 -7.07
N CYS A 41 7.44 2.79 -7.92
CA CYS A 41 8.10 3.31 -9.12
C CYS A 41 8.11 4.83 -9.15
N SER A 42 9.02 5.43 -9.90
CA SER A 42 9.08 6.88 -10.12
C SER A 42 9.08 7.17 -11.61
N ARG A 43 8.07 7.89 -12.08
CA ARG A 43 7.91 8.28 -13.49
C ARG A 43 7.28 9.67 -13.60
N PRO A 44 7.47 10.41 -14.72
CA PRO A 44 6.76 11.66 -14.94
C PRO A 44 5.25 11.43 -15.07
N LEU A 45 4.45 12.11 -14.25
CA LEU A 45 2.98 12.02 -14.26
C LEU A 45 2.29 13.36 -14.58
N GLY A 46 3.00 14.32 -15.18
CA GLY A 46 2.46 15.66 -15.41
C GLY A 46 2.08 16.34 -14.08
N GLN A 47 0.81 16.68 -13.88
CA GLN A 47 0.31 17.32 -12.66
C GLN A 47 -0.21 16.33 -11.60
N GLN A 48 -0.25 15.02 -11.87
CA GLN A 48 -0.63 14.04 -10.88
C GLN A 48 0.52 13.82 -9.89
N VAL A 49 0.20 13.71 -8.60
CA VAL A 49 1.18 13.42 -7.55
C VAL A 49 1.58 11.95 -7.56
N TRP A 50 0.60 11.08 -7.71
CA TRP A 50 0.79 9.64 -7.76
C TRP A 50 -0.29 9.00 -8.64
N LYS A 51 -0.06 7.74 -9.00
CA LYS A 51 -0.99 6.91 -9.75
C LYS A 51 -0.79 5.45 -9.33
N LEU A 52 -1.86 4.69 -9.26
CA LEU A 52 -1.80 3.24 -9.12
C LEU A 52 -2.01 2.59 -10.49
N GLU A 53 -1.16 1.64 -10.85
CA GLU A 53 -1.29 0.82 -12.05
C GLU A 53 -1.47 -0.64 -11.61
N ILE A 54 -2.56 -1.26 -12.06
CA ILE A 54 -2.90 -2.64 -11.73
C ILE A 54 -3.18 -3.37 -13.04
N GLU A 55 -2.45 -4.44 -13.26
CA GLU A 55 -2.63 -5.34 -14.40
C GLU A 55 -2.89 -6.76 -13.88
N ALA A 56 -3.69 -7.53 -14.60
CA ALA A 56 -3.96 -8.92 -14.24
C ALA A 56 -2.65 -9.72 -14.14
N ASN A 57 -2.55 -10.56 -13.12
CA ASN A 57 -1.38 -11.42 -12.87
C ASN A 57 -0.05 -10.67 -12.66
N GLN A 58 -0.08 -9.37 -12.42
CA GLN A 58 1.09 -8.56 -12.08
C GLN A 58 0.92 -7.87 -10.73
N LYS A 59 2.05 -7.64 -10.04
CA LYS A 59 2.03 -6.85 -8.80
C LYS A 59 1.62 -5.42 -9.11
N PRO A 60 0.66 -4.86 -8.35
CA PRO A 60 0.30 -3.47 -8.46
C PRO A 60 1.52 -2.55 -8.33
N GLU A 61 1.57 -1.49 -9.13
CA GLU A 61 2.62 -0.49 -9.10
C GLU A 61 2.07 0.85 -8.59
N LEU A 62 2.62 1.33 -7.47
CA LEU A 62 2.43 2.70 -7.00
C LEU A 62 3.47 3.59 -7.66
N VAL A 63 3.01 4.38 -8.61
CA VAL A 63 3.86 5.31 -9.35
C VAL A 63 3.81 6.67 -8.68
N ILE A 64 4.97 7.18 -8.29
CA ILE A 64 5.13 8.53 -7.72
C ILE A 64 5.73 9.44 -8.78
N ASN A 65 5.23 10.68 -8.86
CA ASN A 65 5.68 11.62 -9.87
C ASN A 65 7.14 12.04 -9.64
N SER A 66 7.99 11.74 -10.62
CA SER A 66 9.41 12.09 -10.59
C SER A 66 9.67 13.60 -10.67
N ASN A 67 8.68 14.39 -11.13
CA ASN A 67 8.78 15.85 -11.17
C ASN A 67 8.69 16.49 -9.78
N ILE A 68 8.33 15.71 -8.73
CA ILE A 68 8.30 16.17 -7.34
C ILE A 68 9.63 15.80 -6.68
N PRO A 69 10.52 16.77 -6.39
CA PRO A 69 11.83 16.46 -5.81
C PRO A 69 11.71 15.69 -4.50
N GLY A 70 12.40 14.56 -4.40
CA GLY A 70 12.45 13.75 -3.20
C GLY A 70 11.15 13.03 -2.83
N ALA A 71 10.16 12.93 -3.74
CA ALA A 71 8.85 12.35 -3.46
C ALA A 71 8.91 10.89 -2.96
N ILE A 72 9.78 10.07 -3.53
CA ILE A 72 10.02 8.69 -3.04
C ILE A 72 10.54 8.70 -1.59
N GLY A 73 11.50 9.57 -1.29
CA GLY A 73 12.00 9.75 0.08
C GLY A 73 10.92 10.22 1.04
N LYS A 74 10.08 11.17 0.63
CA LYS A 74 8.93 11.63 1.41
C LYS A 74 7.92 10.50 1.68
N LEU A 75 7.62 9.68 0.69
CA LEU A 75 6.74 8.53 0.91
C LEU A 75 7.29 7.55 1.96
N ARG A 76 8.60 7.51 2.17
CA ARG A 76 9.25 6.67 3.19
C ARG A 76 9.28 7.30 4.57
N THR A 77 9.50 8.61 4.66
CA THR A 77 9.82 9.28 5.91
C THR A 77 8.73 10.24 6.40
N ASP A 78 7.94 10.82 5.49
CA ASP A 78 6.93 11.81 5.83
C ASP A 78 5.58 11.12 6.10
N VAL A 79 5.13 11.19 7.33
CA VAL A 79 3.87 10.57 7.77
C VAL A 79 2.65 11.17 7.09
N LEU A 80 2.66 12.46 6.76
CA LEU A 80 1.55 13.13 6.06
C LEU A 80 1.43 12.57 4.64
N PHE A 81 2.56 12.45 3.95
CA PHE A 81 2.60 11.92 2.59
C PHE A 81 2.14 10.46 2.55
N LYS A 82 2.57 9.64 3.54
CA LYS A 82 2.07 8.27 3.72
C LYS A 82 0.57 8.21 3.97
N ALA A 83 0.08 9.01 4.91
CA ALA A 83 -1.32 9.02 5.33
C ALA A 83 -2.28 9.39 4.19
N LEU A 84 -1.84 10.23 3.25
CA LEU A 84 -2.66 10.64 2.11
C LEU A 84 -2.61 9.66 0.95
N ILE A 85 -1.53 8.89 0.80
CA ILE A 85 -1.33 8.04 -0.37
C ILE A 85 -1.63 6.56 -0.06
N LEU A 86 -1.09 6.01 1.02
CA LEU A 86 -1.13 4.57 1.25
C LEU A 86 -2.52 4.00 1.50
N PRO A 87 -3.39 4.63 2.32
CA PRO A 87 -4.76 4.14 2.49
C PRO A 87 -5.56 4.19 1.19
N ALA A 88 -5.39 5.25 0.39
CA ALA A 88 -6.06 5.39 -0.89
C ALA A 88 -5.57 4.33 -1.90
N ALA A 89 -4.26 4.11 -2.00
CA ALA A 89 -3.70 3.08 -2.85
C ALA A 89 -4.15 1.67 -2.42
N LEU A 90 -4.16 1.38 -1.11
CA LEU A 90 -4.67 0.12 -0.57
C LEU A 90 -6.14 -0.10 -0.97
N ARG A 91 -6.97 0.94 -0.81
CA ARG A 91 -8.38 0.88 -1.18
C ARG A 91 -8.56 0.56 -2.67
N GLU A 92 -7.83 1.23 -3.55
CA GLU A 92 -7.89 0.99 -5.00
C GLU A 92 -7.48 -0.44 -5.37
N VAL A 93 -6.40 -0.97 -4.77
CA VAL A 93 -5.98 -2.36 -5.00
C VAL A 93 -7.05 -3.35 -4.57
N LEU A 94 -7.58 -3.20 -3.36
CA LEU A 94 -8.59 -4.12 -2.84
C LEU A 94 -9.89 -4.05 -3.64
N LEU A 95 -10.33 -2.84 -4.01
CA LEU A 95 -11.52 -2.67 -4.88
C LEU A 95 -11.32 -3.31 -6.25
N PHE A 96 -10.13 -3.19 -6.84
CA PHE A 96 -9.82 -3.88 -8.09
C PHE A 96 -10.02 -5.38 -7.93
N TYR A 97 -9.45 -5.99 -6.89
CA TYR A 97 -9.51 -7.43 -6.70
C TYR A 97 -10.89 -7.96 -6.28
N VAL A 98 -11.68 -7.20 -5.50
CA VAL A 98 -13.05 -7.65 -5.14
C VAL A 98 -14.03 -7.51 -6.30
N ASN A 99 -13.79 -6.57 -7.23
CA ASN A 99 -14.64 -6.39 -8.42
C ASN A 99 -14.17 -7.18 -9.64
N SER A 100 -12.96 -7.73 -9.60
CA SER A 100 -12.46 -8.60 -10.65
C SER A 100 -12.88 -10.04 -10.35
N LEU A 101 -13.18 -10.81 -11.39
CA LEU A 101 -13.25 -12.27 -11.28
C LEU A 101 -11.81 -12.79 -11.44
N PRO A 102 -11.09 -13.07 -10.34
CA PRO A 102 -9.72 -13.56 -10.46
C PRO A 102 -9.74 -14.91 -11.15
N ASP A 103 -8.75 -15.16 -11.98
CA ASP A 103 -8.46 -16.51 -12.41
C ASP A 103 -8.17 -17.38 -11.16
N GLU A 104 -8.61 -18.63 -11.15
CA GLU A 104 -8.49 -19.55 -10.00
C GLU A 104 -7.03 -19.74 -9.51
N GLU A 105 -6.04 -19.27 -10.26
CA GLU A 105 -4.60 -19.39 -9.99
C GLU A 105 -3.88 -18.04 -9.76
N ASP A 106 -4.60 -16.93 -9.53
CA ASP A 106 -3.93 -15.64 -9.28
C ASP A 106 -3.30 -15.58 -7.87
N ALA A 107 -2.04 -16.00 -7.82
CA ALA A 107 -1.25 -15.97 -6.58
C ALA A 107 -1.07 -14.56 -5.99
N ILE A 108 -1.17 -13.50 -6.79
CA ILE A 108 -1.05 -12.12 -6.33
C ILE A 108 -2.35 -11.69 -5.65
N PHE A 109 -3.49 -12.05 -6.23
CA PHE A 109 -4.79 -11.88 -5.60
C PHE A 109 -4.83 -12.55 -4.22
N GLU A 110 -4.43 -13.84 -4.12
CA GLU A 110 -4.42 -14.55 -2.84
C GLU A 110 -3.54 -13.87 -1.80
N GLN A 111 -2.37 -13.38 -2.20
CA GLN A 111 -1.47 -12.66 -1.29
C GLN A 111 -2.09 -11.35 -0.78
N TRP A 112 -2.80 -10.60 -1.62
CA TRP A 112 -3.50 -9.40 -1.21
C TRP A 112 -4.66 -9.69 -0.27
N MET A 113 -5.42 -10.77 -0.52
CA MET A 113 -6.51 -11.18 0.37
C MET A 113 -5.97 -11.62 1.73
N LEU A 114 -4.92 -12.43 1.77
CA LEU A 114 -4.26 -12.83 3.02
C LEU A 114 -3.73 -11.61 3.80
N PHE A 115 -3.14 -10.64 3.09
CA PHE A 115 -2.69 -9.39 3.70
C PHE A 115 -3.86 -8.61 4.33
N ALA A 116 -4.94 -8.40 3.58
CA ALA A 116 -6.12 -7.68 4.06
C ALA A 116 -6.76 -8.38 5.27
N GLU A 117 -6.90 -9.70 5.23
CA GLU A 117 -7.42 -10.52 6.35
C GLU A 117 -6.49 -10.51 7.58
N SER A 118 -5.20 -10.28 7.40
CA SER A 118 -4.25 -10.12 8.52
C SER A 118 -4.40 -8.79 9.25
N ILE A 119 -4.97 -7.79 8.60
CA ILE A 119 -5.20 -6.45 9.15
C ILE A 119 -6.57 -6.36 9.82
N SER A 120 -7.58 -6.93 9.20
CA SER A 120 -8.98 -6.83 9.62
C SER A 120 -9.61 -8.22 9.72
N MET A 121 -10.93 -8.27 9.60
CA MET A 121 -11.69 -9.51 9.61
C MET A 121 -11.56 -10.27 8.27
N LYS A 122 -11.96 -11.55 8.29
CA LYS A 122 -12.04 -12.38 7.10
C LYS A 122 -12.98 -11.78 6.05
N ARG A 123 -12.58 -11.90 4.78
CA ARG A 123 -13.38 -11.44 3.64
C ARG A 123 -14.76 -12.10 3.64
N PRO A 124 -15.87 -11.34 3.53
CA PRO A 124 -17.21 -11.89 3.40
C PRO A 124 -17.38 -12.60 2.06
N ALA A 125 -18.17 -13.69 2.07
CA ALA A 125 -18.54 -14.40 0.84
C ALA A 125 -19.61 -13.63 0.04
N ASP A 126 -20.38 -12.76 0.72
CA ASP A 126 -21.44 -11.94 0.11
C ASP A 126 -20.80 -10.74 -0.60
N GLU A 127 -21.04 -10.64 -1.91
CA GLU A 127 -20.48 -9.56 -2.75
C GLU A 127 -20.96 -8.19 -2.31
N ASP A 128 -22.19 -8.05 -1.83
CA ASP A 128 -22.74 -6.78 -1.36
C ASP A 128 -22.01 -6.23 -0.12
N LEU A 129 -21.37 -7.12 0.66
CA LEU A 129 -20.61 -6.74 1.86
C LEU A 129 -19.11 -6.50 1.60
N GLN A 130 -18.62 -6.79 0.40
CA GLN A 130 -17.17 -6.70 0.13
C GLN A 130 -16.65 -5.27 0.10
N ILE A 131 -17.46 -4.30 -0.33
CA ILE A 131 -17.07 -2.88 -0.33
C ILE A 131 -16.91 -2.38 1.09
N ASP A 132 -17.87 -2.68 1.98
CA ASP A 132 -17.81 -2.31 3.39
C ASP A 132 -16.62 -3.01 4.09
N TRP A 133 -16.32 -4.24 3.69
CA TRP A 133 -15.14 -4.94 4.17
C TRP A 133 -13.84 -4.24 3.74
N VAL A 134 -13.72 -3.81 2.49
CA VAL A 134 -12.56 -3.04 2.01
C VAL A 134 -12.39 -1.76 2.82
N ASP A 135 -13.46 -1.02 3.07
CA ASP A 135 -13.41 0.20 3.87
C ASP A 135 -12.97 -0.09 5.32
N SER A 136 -13.42 -1.21 5.90
CA SER A 136 -12.98 -1.67 7.22
C SER A 136 -11.48 -2.02 7.26
N VAL A 137 -10.96 -2.68 6.21
CA VAL A 137 -9.51 -2.97 6.09
C VAL A 137 -8.70 -1.69 6.05
N VAL A 138 -9.14 -0.71 5.26
CA VAL A 138 -8.45 0.59 5.12
C VAL A 138 -8.47 1.37 6.43
N GLU A 139 -9.58 1.33 7.17
CA GLU A 139 -9.69 1.95 8.48
C GLU A 139 -8.74 1.31 9.49
N GLU A 140 -8.71 -0.02 9.60
CA GLU A 140 -7.81 -0.74 10.51
C GLU A 140 -6.34 -0.53 10.13
N PHE A 141 -6.03 -0.51 8.83
CA PHE A 141 -4.71 -0.14 8.34
C PHE A 141 -4.30 1.27 8.79
N SER A 142 -5.17 2.25 8.60
CA SER A 142 -4.93 3.64 9.00
C SER A 142 -4.79 3.79 10.51
N ARG A 143 -5.57 3.05 11.28
CA ARG A 143 -5.51 2.99 12.75
C ARG A 143 -4.19 2.39 13.22
N LYS A 144 -3.75 1.28 12.63
CA LYS A 144 -2.51 0.60 12.97
C LYS A 144 -1.29 1.52 12.82
N PHE A 145 -1.32 2.43 11.84
CA PHE A 145 -0.26 3.41 11.61
C PHE A 145 -0.54 4.79 12.24
N SER A 146 -1.64 4.94 12.97
CA SER A 146 -2.02 6.20 13.64
C SER A 146 -2.00 7.42 12.71
N PHE A 147 -2.42 7.25 11.46
CA PHE A 147 -2.33 8.32 10.47
C PHE A 147 -3.16 9.54 10.83
N CYS A 148 -4.39 9.36 11.34
CA CYS A 148 -5.26 10.44 11.77
C CYS A 148 -4.62 11.25 12.92
N ASP A 149 -4.07 10.57 13.92
CA ASP A 149 -3.42 11.22 15.06
C ASP A 149 -2.16 11.99 14.65
N ALA A 150 -1.41 11.43 13.69
CA ALA A 150 -0.23 12.08 13.15
C ALA A 150 -0.60 13.37 12.39
N LEU A 151 -1.65 13.32 11.57
CA LEU A 151 -2.19 14.50 10.88
C LEU A 151 -2.68 15.54 11.88
N SER A 152 -3.49 15.14 12.87
CA SER A 152 -4.05 16.04 13.87
C SER A 152 -2.96 16.81 14.64
N ARG A 153 -1.87 16.14 15.01
CA ARG A 153 -0.73 16.78 15.69
C ARG A 153 -0.01 17.83 14.82
N ASN A 154 0.05 17.59 13.51
CA ASN A 154 0.72 18.52 12.58
C ASN A 154 -0.15 19.73 12.21
N TYR A 155 -1.47 19.65 12.39
CA TYR A 155 -2.42 20.71 12.08
C TYR A 155 -3.13 21.27 13.31
N SER A 156 -2.69 20.96 14.52
CA SER A 156 -3.21 21.59 15.73
C SER A 156 -2.91 23.10 15.67
N PRO A 157 -3.92 23.99 15.81
CA PRO A 157 -3.66 25.41 15.92
C PRO A 157 -2.82 25.68 17.18
N GLU A 158 -1.85 26.59 17.09
CA GLU A 158 -1.10 27.12 18.23
C GLU A 158 -2.02 27.83 19.21
#